data_b9bdec444ad3e048c35c6469cec2d508
#
_entry.id   b9bdec444ad3e048c35c6469cec2d508
#
_cell.length_a   1.000
_cell.length_b   1.000
_cell.length_c   1.000
_cell.angle_alpha   90.00
_cell.angle_beta   90.00
_cell.angle_gamma   90.00
#
_symmetry.space_group_name_H-M   'P 1'
#
loop_
_entity.id
_entity.type
_entity.pdbx_description
1 polymer ?
#
loop_
_entity_poly.entity_id
_entity_poly.type
_entity_poly.pdbx_seq_one_letter_code
_entity_poly.pdbx_strand_id
1 'polypeptide(L)'
;YYEDVLTHFSSNPIFGVGIGNWKLSSIHYDREDIDGYIVPYHAHSDFIQLGAELGIFGFLLYLSVFLLGAYFAFILLFKSDLKSEDKWFIFLLISAIGVYFIDANLNFPIARPQVLAPWALTMALLSYYFNQRKKEKQTKSLFSSLYPILVILIMIFSTNIAYTTYQSLKGQMFLLRDFNSSKYTVMMDKIDNITPDIPNITVTT
;
A
#
# COMPACT_ATOMS: atom_id res chain seq x y z
N TYR A 1 -6.81 11.72 -16.62
CA TYR A 1 -6.13 10.81 -15.66
C TYR A 1 -6.50 9.35 -15.87
N TYR A 2 -7.79 8.96 -15.77
CA TYR A 2 -8.18 7.54 -15.89
C TYR A 2 -7.86 6.98 -17.28
N GLU A 3 -8.04 7.75 -18.33
CA GLU A 3 -7.70 7.36 -19.70
C GLU A 3 -6.19 7.12 -19.84
N ASP A 4 -5.37 7.97 -19.28
CA ASP A 4 -3.91 7.86 -19.32
C ASP A 4 -3.41 6.62 -18.59
N VAL A 5 -3.96 6.36 -17.39
CA VAL A 5 -3.63 5.16 -16.63
C VAL A 5 -4.07 3.89 -17.35
N LEU A 6 -5.24 3.89 -17.98
CA LEU A 6 -5.72 2.75 -18.77
C LEU A 6 -4.89 2.53 -20.03
N THR A 7 -4.47 3.59 -20.70
CA THR A 7 -3.55 3.53 -21.84
C THR A 7 -2.22 2.95 -21.40
N HIS A 8 -1.69 3.40 -20.27
CA HIS A 8 -0.47 2.89 -19.69
C HIS A 8 -0.59 1.41 -19.28
N PHE A 9 -1.69 1.03 -18.62
CA PHE A 9 -1.99 -0.36 -18.28
C PHE A 9 -2.03 -1.25 -19.52
N SER A 10 -2.61 -0.78 -20.63
CA SER A 10 -2.72 -1.55 -21.86
C SER A 10 -1.35 -1.83 -22.53
N SER A 11 -0.35 -1.00 -22.27
CA SER A 11 1.02 -1.21 -22.79
C SER A 11 1.81 -2.27 -22.01
N ASN A 12 1.51 -2.47 -20.72
CA ASN A 12 2.17 -3.44 -19.84
C ASN A 12 1.18 -4.20 -18.94
N PRO A 13 0.21 -4.96 -19.52
CA PRO A 13 -0.96 -5.43 -18.80
C PRO A 13 -0.68 -6.54 -17.77
N ILE A 14 0.40 -7.30 -17.92
CA ILE A 14 0.68 -8.47 -17.08
C ILE A 14 1.46 -8.08 -15.84
N PHE A 15 2.57 -7.37 -15.99
CA PHE A 15 3.51 -7.07 -14.90
C PHE A 15 3.54 -5.59 -14.50
N GLY A 16 2.88 -4.72 -15.27
CA GLY A 16 2.95 -3.27 -15.06
C GLY A 16 4.37 -2.72 -15.27
N VAL A 17 4.62 -1.54 -14.73
CA VAL A 17 5.91 -0.83 -14.86
C VAL A 17 6.79 -0.91 -13.61
N GLY A 18 6.35 -1.64 -12.61
CA GLY A 18 7.02 -1.73 -11.31
C GLY A 18 6.38 -0.80 -10.27
N ILE A 19 6.42 -1.27 -9.02
CA ILE A 19 5.81 -0.56 -7.89
C ILE A 19 6.43 0.83 -7.71
N GLY A 20 5.59 1.85 -7.52
CA GLY A 20 6.00 3.24 -7.34
C GLY A 20 6.44 3.96 -8.62
N ASN A 21 6.43 3.31 -9.78
CA ASN A 21 6.86 3.92 -11.04
C ASN A 21 5.74 4.66 -11.79
N TRP A 22 4.47 4.55 -11.34
CA TRP A 22 3.39 5.32 -11.95
C TRP A 22 3.71 6.80 -12.02
N LYS A 23 4.20 7.40 -10.95
CA LYS A 23 4.55 8.82 -10.88
C LYS A 23 5.63 9.27 -11.86
N LEU A 24 6.48 8.38 -12.33
CA LEU A 24 7.45 8.67 -13.39
C LEU A 24 6.80 8.54 -14.77
N SER A 25 5.90 7.57 -14.91
CA SER A 25 5.22 7.30 -16.17
C SER A 25 4.10 8.32 -16.44
N SER A 26 3.44 8.84 -15.40
CA SER A 26 2.37 9.84 -15.51
C SER A 26 2.83 11.10 -16.23
N ILE A 27 4.05 11.54 -16.00
CA ILE A 27 4.64 12.72 -16.65
C ILE A 27 4.59 12.62 -18.17
N HIS A 28 4.67 11.41 -18.72
CA HIS A 28 4.62 11.20 -20.16
C HIS A 28 3.23 11.47 -20.76
N TYR A 29 2.18 11.20 -20.00
CA TYR A 29 0.79 11.35 -20.43
C TYR A 29 0.23 12.74 -20.12
N ASP A 30 0.65 13.32 -19.00
CA ASP A 30 0.15 14.62 -18.52
C ASP A 30 0.91 15.83 -19.08
N ARG A 31 1.77 15.64 -20.09
CA ARG A 31 2.65 16.68 -20.64
C ARG A 31 1.92 17.95 -21.11
N GLU A 32 0.71 17.80 -21.62
CA GLU A 32 -0.09 18.90 -22.14
C GLU A 32 -0.96 19.55 -21.07
N ASP A 33 -1.26 18.81 -19.97
CA ASP A 33 -2.15 19.23 -18.88
C ASP A 33 -1.39 19.73 -17.65
N ILE A 34 -0.05 19.66 -17.65
CA ILE A 34 0.78 20.14 -16.54
C ILE A 34 0.84 21.68 -16.60
N ASP A 35 0.02 22.33 -15.79
CA ASP A 35 0.07 23.76 -15.56
C ASP A 35 0.98 24.06 -14.37
N GLY A 36 2.23 24.43 -14.67
CA GLY A 36 3.26 24.74 -13.68
C GLY A 36 3.98 23.52 -13.10
N TYR A 37 4.16 23.49 -11.78
CA TYR A 37 4.94 22.44 -11.07
C TYR A 37 4.10 21.30 -10.49
N ILE A 38 2.85 21.15 -10.88
CA ILE A 38 1.96 20.12 -10.33
C ILE A 38 2.09 18.86 -11.18
N VAL A 39 2.79 17.86 -10.66
CA VAL A 39 2.85 16.52 -11.23
C VAL A 39 1.91 15.62 -10.44
N PRO A 40 0.95 14.94 -11.09
CA PRO A 40 0.05 14.02 -10.40
C PRO A 40 0.80 12.75 -9.99
N TYR A 41 1.15 12.65 -8.71
CA TYR A 41 1.86 11.49 -8.17
C TYR A 41 1.00 10.23 -8.04
N HIS A 42 -0.32 10.37 -8.00
CA HIS A 42 -1.26 9.28 -7.79
C HIS A 42 -2.36 9.27 -8.85
N ALA A 43 -2.79 8.06 -9.22
CA ALA A 43 -3.85 7.84 -10.21
C ALA A 43 -5.27 8.13 -9.67
N HIS A 44 -5.41 8.65 -8.43
CA HIS A 44 -6.69 8.85 -7.74
C HIS A 44 -7.59 7.60 -7.69
N SER A 45 -6.98 6.43 -7.77
CA SER A 45 -7.56 5.13 -7.48
C SER A 45 -6.45 4.12 -7.21
N ASP A 46 -6.42 3.54 -6.01
CA ASP A 46 -5.46 2.50 -5.65
C ASP A 46 -5.56 1.29 -6.59
N PHE A 47 -6.77 0.94 -7.01
CA PHE A 47 -6.99 -0.20 -7.92
C PHE A 47 -6.33 0.00 -9.26
N ILE A 48 -6.56 1.17 -9.85
CA ILE A 48 -6.03 1.50 -11.18
C ILE A 48 -4.53 1.70 -11.09
N GLN A 49 -4.04 2.37 -10.04
CA GLN A 49 -2.61 2.59 -9.84
C GLN A 49 -1.85 1.27 -9.66
N LEU A 50 -2.36 0.36 -8.82
CA LEU A 50 -1.75 -0.96 -8.66
C LEU A 50 -1.82 -1.80 -9.94
N GLY A 51 -2.87 -1.62 -10.75
CA GLY A 51 -2.95 -2.20 -12.08
C GLY A 51 -1.85 -1.67 -13.00
N ALA A 52 -1.63 -0.37 -13.05
CA ALA A 52 -0.57 0.24 -13.85
C ALA A 52 0.83 -0.17 -13.38
N GLU A 53 1.06 -0.25 -12.07
CA GLU A 53 2.35 -0.56 -11.48
C GLU A 53 2.70 -2.06 -11.46
N LEU A 54 1.74 -2.93 -11.17
CA LEU A 54 1.93 -4.37 -10.97
C LEU A 54 1.15 -5.24 -11.97
N GLY A 55 0.51 -4.60 -12.94
CA GLY A 55 -0.32 -5.29 -13.93
C GLY A 55 -1.59 -5.87 -13.35
N ILE A 56 -2.20 -6.79 -14.13
CA ILE A 56 -3.45 -7.45 -13.75
C ILE A 56 -3.34 -8.23 -12.43
N PHE A 57 -2.17 -8.75 -12.11
CA PHE A 57 -1.93 -9.48 -10.87
C PHE A 57 -2.04 -8.56 -9.65
N GLY A 58 -1.46 -7.35 -9.70
CA GLY A 58 -1.57 -6.37 -8.63
C GLY A 58 -3.01 -5.94 -8.39
N PHE A 59 -3.73 -5.63 -9.47
CA PHE A 59 -5.14 -5.31 -9.43
C PHE A 59 -5.98 -6.45 -8.79
N LEU A 60 -5.83 -7.69 -9.28
CA LEU A 60 -6.61 -8.84 -8.79
C LEU A 60 -6.25 -9.20 -7.34
N LEU A 61 -4.99 -9.13 -6.95
CA LEU A 61 -4.57 -9.37 -5.57
C LEU A 61 -5.17 -8.33 -4.62
N TYR A 62 -5.13 -7.06 -4.98
CA TYR A 62 -5.72 -6.01 -4.15
C TYR A 62 -7.25 -6.15 -4.06
N LEU A 63 -7.93 -6.41 -5.16
CA LEU A 63 -9.36 -6.69 -5.18
C LEU A 63 -9.72 -7.92 -4.34
N SER A 64 -8.89 -8.98 -4.40
CA SER A 64 -9.13 -10.22 -3.66
C SER A 64 -9.19 -10.02 -2.14
N VAL A 65 -8.46 -9.04 -1.60
CA VAL A 65 -8.50 -8.72 -0.16
C VAL A 65 -9.88 -8.24 0.25
N PHE A 66 -10.51 -7.37 -0.54
CA PHE A 66 -11.88 -6.89 -0.28
C PHE A 66 -12.93 -7.99 -0.46
N LEU A 67 -12.79 -8.80 -1.50
CA LEU A 67 -13.68 -9.94 -1.73
C LEU A 67 -13.60 -10.97 -0.58
N LEU A 68 -12.40 -11.20 -0.06
CA LEU A 68 -12.18 -12.07 1.08
C LEU A 68 -12.83 -11.49 2.36
N GLY A 69 -12.68 -10.21 2.60
CA GLY A 69 -13.34 -9.51 3.70
C GLY A 69 -14.87 -9.60 3.60
N ALA A 70 -15.43 -9.34 2.42
CA ALA A 70 -16.85 -9.48 2.15
C ALA A 70 -17.35 -10.92 2.35
N TYR A 71 -16.59 -11.90 1.90
CA TYR A 71 -16.88 -13.33 2.11
C TYR A 71 -16.90 -13.68 3.60
N PHE A 72 -15.90 -13.26 4.38
CA PHE A 72 -15.87 -13.51 5.82
C PHE A 72 -17.07 -12.89 6.53
N ALA A 73 -17.37 -11.62 6.21
CA ALA A 73 -18.53 -10.94 6.78
C ALA A 73 -19.84 -11.62 6.42
N PHE A 74 -20.02 -12.01 5.16
CA PHE A 74 -21.21 -12.74 4.70
C PHE A 74 -21.43 -14.03 5.49
N ILE A 75 -20.38 -14.82 5.66
CA ILE A 75 -20.46 -16.08 6.41
C ILE A 75 -20.79 -15.82 7.89
N LEU A 76 -20.16 -14.81 8.50
CA LEU A 76 -20.37 -14.47 9.92
C LEU A 76 -21.78 -13.95 10.17
N LEU A 77 -22.31 -13.11 9.29
CA LEU A 77 -23.63 -12.51 9.47
C LEU A 77 -24.79 -13.48 9.20
N PHE A 78 -24.64 -14.32 8.17
CA PHE A 78 -25.77 -15.10 7.64
C PHE A 78 -25.68 -16.61 7.89
N LYS A 79 -24.49 -17.15 8.13
CA LYS A 79 -24.25 -18.59 8.26
C LYS A 79 -23.60 -18.98 9.60
N SER A 80 -23.61 -18.13 10.59
CA SER A 80 -23.05 -18.42 11.92
C SER A 80 -24.06 -18.19 13.04
N ASP A 81 -23.89 -18.93 14.14
CA ASP A 81 -24.72 -18.82 15.36
C ASP A 81 -24.14 -17.78 16.32
N LEU A 82 -23.57 -16.70 15.80
CA LEU A 82 -23.06 -15.59 16.61
C LEU A 82 -24.20 -14.88 17.33
N LYS A 83 -23.90 -14.37 18.53
CA LYS A 83 -24.82 -13.49 19.27
C LYS A 83 -25.13 -12.23 18.47
N SER A 84 -26.28 -11.64 18.73
CA SER A 84 -26.72 -10.41 18.05
C SER A 84 -25.69 -9.26 18.18
N GLU A 85 -25.08 -9.13 19.36
CA GLU A 85 -24.04 -8.12 19.63
C GLU A 85 -22.82 -8.30 18.70
N ASP A 86 -22.33 -9.55 18.56
CA ASP A 86 -21.22 -9.86 17.66
C ASP A 86 -21.59 -9.59 16.19
N LYS A 87 -22.81 -9.89 15.78
CA LYS A 87 -23.30 -9.59 14.43
C LYS A 87 -23.32 -8.08 14.15
N TRP A 88 -23.73 -7.26 15.11
CA TRP A 88 -23.65 -5.81 14.98
C TRP A 88 -22.20 -5.33 14.83
N PHE A 89 -21.29 -5.91 15.61
CA PHE A 89 -19.87 -5.58 15.49
C PHE A 89 -19.30 -5.97 14.12
N ILE A 90 -19.64 -7.17 13.60
CA ILE A 90 -19.24 -7.58 12.25
C ILE A 90 -19.83 -6.63 11.19
N PHE A 91 -21.06 -6.19 11.35
CA PHE A 91 -21.68 -5.20 10.45
C PHE A 91 -20.89 -3.87 10.45
N LEU A 92 -20.44 -3.39 11.60
CA LEU A 92 -19.60 -2.20 11.69
C LEU A 92 -18.24 -2.41 11.00
N LEU A 93 -17.61 -3.58 11.18
CA LEU A 93 -16.34 -3.90 10.53
C LEU A 93 -16.46 -3.90 9.00
N ILE A 94 -17.49 -4.55 8.44
CA ILE A 94 -17.68 -4.56 6.99
C ILE A 94 -18.06 -3.17 6.45
N SER A 95 -18.79 -2.37 7.22
CA SER A 95 -19.07 -0.98 6.84
C SER A 95 -17.80 -0.14 6.76
N ALA A 96 -16.87 -0.30 7.72
CA ALA A 96 -15.57 0.36 7.68
C ALA A 96 -14.72 -0.08 6.47
N ILE A 97 -14.75 -1.38 6.13
CA ILE A 97 -14.11 -1.90 4.91
C ILE A 97 -14.75 -1.29 3.66
N GLY A 98 -16.08 -1.14 3.64
CA GLY A 98 -16.80 -0.52 2.54
C GLY A 98 -16.42 0.95 2.34
N VAL A 99 -16.29 1.72 3.43
CA VAL A 99 -15.83 3.12 3.36
C VAL A 99 -14.42 3.19 2.79
N TYR A 100 -13.50 2.35 3.27
CA TYR A 100 -12.15 2.28 2.72
C TYR A 100 -12.15 1.87 1.24
N PHE A 101 -13.02 0.92 0.84
CA PHE A 101 -13.16 0.50 -0.55
C PHE A 101 -13.59 1.66 -1.46
N ILE A 102 -14.53 2.49 -1.01
CA ILE A 102 -14.95 3.68 -1.75
C ILE A 102 -13.80 4.66 -1.86
N ASP A 103 -13.10 4.93 -0.75
CA ASP A 103 -11.94 5.82 -0.74
C ASP A 103 -10.82 5.32 -1.66
N ALA A 104 -10.56 4.01 -1.69
CA ALA A 104 -9.58 3.37 -2.57
C ALA A 104 -9.91 3.47 -4.07
N ASN A 105 -11.18 3.70 -4.43
CA ASN A 105 -11.58 3.95 -5.81
C ASN A 105 -11.51 5.42 -6.23
N LEU A 106 -11.53 6.34 -5.27
CA LEU A 106 -11.61 7.78 -5.53
C LEU A 106 -10.34 8.53 -5.14
N ASN A 107 -9.48 7.90 -4.35
CA ASN A 107 -8.26 8.47 -3.78
C ASN A 107 -7.12 7.43 -3.77
N PHE A 108 -6.19 7.64 -2.83
CA PHE A 108 -5.01 6.79 -2.64
C PHE A 108 -4.77 6.45 -1.15
N PRO A 109 -5.74 5.81 -0.46
CA PRO A 109 -5.63 5.51 0.97
C PRO A 109 -4.49 4.54 1.30
N ILE A 110 -4.06 3.69 0.36
CA ILE A 110 -2.91 2.79 0.54
C ILE A 110 -1.61 3.56 0.84
N ALA A 111 -1.47 4.78 0.32
CA ALA A 111 -0.32 5.64 0.58
C ALA A 111 -0.43 6.43 1.91
N ARG A 112 -1.54 6.29 2.65
CA ARG A 112 -1.84 7.02 3.88
C ARG A 112 -1.82 6.09 5.10
N PRO A 113 -0.71 6.00 5.87
CA PRO A 113 -0.59 5.08 7.00
C PRO A 113 -1.68 5.26 8.06
N GLN A 114 -2.17 6.49 8.28
CA GLN A 114 -3.24 6.81 9.23
C GLN A 114 -4.60 6.19 8.86
N VAL A 115 -4.82 5.85 7.59
CA VAL A 115 -6.03 5.18 7.10
C VAL A 115 -5.79 3.69 6.91
N LEU A 116 -4.61 3.33 6.41
CA LEU A 116 -4.23 1.94 6.15
C LEU A 116 -4.16 1.09 7.44
N ALA A 117 -3.61 1.65 8.53
CA ALA A 117 -3.46 0.91 9.79
C ALA A 117 -4.82 0.53 10.43
N PRO A 118 -5.81 1.43 10.58
CA PRO A 118 -7.15 1.06 11.02
C PRO A 118 -7.84 0.05 10.11
N TRP A 119 -7.67 0.18 8.78
CA TRP A 119 -8.21 -0.78 7.83
C TRP A 119 -7.61 -2.18 8.02
N ALA A 120 -6.29 -2.28 8.16
CA ALA A 120 -5.62 -3.55 8.42
C ALA A 120 -6.09 -4.19 9.74
N LEU A 121 -6.29 -3.39 10.79
CA LEU A 121 -6.87 -3.86 12.06
C LEU A 121 -8.29 -4.39 11.86
N THR A 122 -9.11 -3.71 11.08
CA THR A 122 -10.49 -4.13 10.75
C THR A 122 -10.50 -5.48 10.05
N MET A 123 -9.62 -5.69 9.06
CA MET A 123 -9.44 -6.97 8.37
C MET A 123 -8.96 -8.07 9.31
N ALA A 124 -8.03 -7.76 10.21
CA ALA A 124 -7.52 -8.71 11.20
C ALA A 124 -8.61 -9.16 12.18
N LEU A 125 -9.43 -8.23 12.68
CA LEU A 125 -10.57 -8.53 13.56
C LEU A 125 -11.60 -9.40 12.85
N LEU A 126 -11.95 -9.07 11.62
CA LEU A 126 -12.89 -9.88 10.83
C LEU A 126 -12.37 -11.31 10.61
N SER A 127 -11.10 -11.44 10.28
CA SER A 127 -10.42 -12.74 10.13
C SER A 127 -10.39 -13.52 11.45
N TYR A 128 -10.17 -12.84 12.58
CA TYR A 128 -10.21 -13.44 13.90
C TYR A 128 -11.58 -14.05 14.22
N TYR A 129 -12.66 -13.29 14.04
CA TYR A 129 -14.02 -13.81 14.25
C TYR A 129 -14.36 -14.97 13.32
N PHE A 130 -13.93 -14.90 12.07
CA PHE A 130 -14.11 -15.98 11.09
C PHE A 130 -13.41 -17.27 11.52
N ASN A 131 -12.19 -17.18 12.04
CA ASN A 131 -11.42 -18.33 12.50
C ASN A 131 -11.96 -18.91 13.82
N GLN A 132 -12.49 -18.08 14.72
CA GLN A 132 -13.11 -18.56 15.96
C GLN A 132 -14.31 -19.47 15.71
N ARG A 133 -15.04 -19.27 14.60
CA ARG A 133 -16.14 -20.16 14.19
C ARG A 133 -15.69 -21.58 13.88
N LYS A 134 -14.46 -21.77 13.42
CA LYS A 134 -13.90 -23.08 13.02
C LYS A 134 -13.27 -23.87 14.17
N LYS A 135 -13.60 -23.61 15.43
CA LYS A 135 -12.97 -24.24 16.62
C LYS A 135 -13.09 -25.76 16.74
N GLU A 136 -13.69 -26.46 15.79
CA GLU A 136 -13.63 -27.90 15.74
C GLU A 136 -12.39 -28.39 14.95
N LYS A 137 -11.45 -28.99 15.68
CA LYS A 137 -10.25 -29.71 15.19
C LYS A 137 -9.23 -28.83 14.43
N GLN A 138 -8.51 -27.99 15.13
CA GLN A 138 -7.21 -27.56 14.66
C GLN A 138 -6.22 -28.72 14.78
N THR A 139 -6.08 -29.50 13.74
CA THR A 139 -4.85 -30.27 13.54
C THR A 139 -3.72 -29.27 13.39
N LYS A 140 -2.69 -29.36 14.25
CA LYS A 140 -1.48 -28.53 14.14
C LYS A 140 -0.84 -28.83 12.78
N SER A 141 -1.13 -28.01 11.79
CA SER A 141 -0.48 -28.08 10.49
C SER A 141 0.93 -27.51 10.62
N LEU A 142 1.88 -28.07 9.90
CA LEU A 142 3.24 -27.51 9.78
C LEU A 142 3.20 -26.03 9.38
N PHE A 143 2.24 -25.64 8.54
CA PHE A 143 1.99 -24.27 8.15
C PHE A 143 1.65 -23.34 9.32
N SER A 144 0.93 -23.83 10.34
CA SER A 144 0.58 -22.98 11.50
C SER A 144 1.80 -22.64 12.36
N SER A 145 2.84 -23.48 12.33
CA SER A 145 4.10 -23.25 13.05
C SER A 145 5.07 -22.36 12.27
N LEU A 146 5.02 -22.39 10.94
CA LEU A 146 5.88 -21.58 10.08
C LEU A 146 5.35 -20.14 9.91
N TYR A 147 4.03 -19.95 10.01
CA TYR A 147 3.40 -18.64 9.82
C TYR A 147 3.97 -17.53 10.71
N PRO A 148 4.10 -17.69 12.05
CA PRO A 148 4.67 -16.64 12.89
C PRO A 148 6.14 -16.34 12.53
N ILE A 149 6.92 -17.33 12.11
CA ILE A 149 8.30 -17.11 11.66
C ILE A 149 8.31 -16.25 10.40
N LEU A 150 7.47 -16.56 9.43
CA LEU A 150 7.33 -15.77 8.20
C LEU A 150 6.93 -14.32 8.50
N VAL A 151 5.97 -14.11 9.41
CA VAL A 151 5.54 -12.76 9.83
C VAL A 151 6.72 -12.01 10.46
N ILE A 152 7.49 -12.64 11.36
CA ILE A 152 8.65 -12.03 11.99
C ILE A 152 9.71 -11.64 10.93
N LEU A 153 9.98 -12.52 9.97
CA LEU A 153 10.93 -12.22 8.88
C LEU A 153 10.47 -11.03 8.03
N ILE A 154 9.18 -10.97 7.69
CA ILE A 154 8.60 -9.84 6.96
C ILE A 154 8.72 -8.55 7.80
N MET A 155 8.45 -8.59 9.10
CA MET A 155 8.60 -7.44 9.99
C MET A 155 10.04 -6.94 10.05
N ILE A 156 11.02 -7.84 10.20
CA ILE A 156 12.45 -7.50 10.21
C ILE A 156 12.84 -6.85 8.89
N PHE A 157 12.43 -7.44 7.76
CA PHE A 157 12.72 -6.92 6.43
C PHE A 157 12.10 -5.55 6.20
N SER A 158 10.82 -5.37 6.56
CA SER A 158 10.12 -4.09 6.46
C SER A 158 10.74 -3.01 7.35
N THR A 159 11.15 -3.37 8.56
CA THR A 159 11.84 -2.44 9.48
C THR A 159 13.19 -2.00 8.91
N ASN A 160 13.94 -2.93 8.30
CA ASN A 160 15.21 -2.61 7.66
C ASN A 160 15.01 -1.62 6.49
N ILE A 161 14.04 -1.87 5.61
CA ILE A 161 13.68 -0.95 4.51
C ILE A 161 13.29 0.42 5.07
N ALA A 162 12.41 0.46 6.07
CA ALA A 162 11.96 1.72 6.68
C ALA A 162 13.13 2.50 7.28
N TYR A 163 14.04 1.82 7.97
CA TYR A 163 15.25 2.44 8.54
C TYR A 163 16.17 3.02 7.45
N THR A 164 16.41 2.25 6.37
CA THR A 164 17.27 2.69 5.26
C THR A 164 16.65 3.88 4.54
N THR A 165 15.33 3.84 4.30
CA THR A 165 14.59 4.97 3.71
C THR A 165 14.65 6.22 4.61
N TYR A 166 14.50 6.05 5.92
CA TYR A 166 14.61 7.15 6.87
C TYR A 166 16.02 7.79 6.85
N GLN A 167 17.07 6.99 6.80
CA GLN A 167 18.45 7.49 6.73
C GLN A 167 18.70 8.22 5.41
N SER A 168 18.19 7.71 4.31
CA SER A 168 18.26 8.37 2.99
C SER A 168 17.56 9.74 3.00
N LEU A 169 16.33 9.80 3.50
CA LEU A 169 15.56 11.06 3.63
C LEU A 169 16.30 12.07 4.53
N LYS A 170 16.83 11.62 5.66
CA LYS A 170 17.59 12.46 6.57
C LYS A 170 18.84 13.03 5.89
N GLY A 171 19.57 12.18 5.13
CA GLY A 171 20.73 12.63 4.35
C GLY A 171 20.37 13.70 3.34
N GLN A 172 19.27 13.52 2.58
CA GLN A 172 18.80 14.49 1.61
C GLN A 172 18.38 15.82 2.25
N MET A 173 17.69 15.77 3.40
CA MET A 173 17.35 17.00 4.14
C MET A 173 18.61 17.79 4.56
N PHE A 174 19.67 17.12 4.97
CA PHE A 174 20.95 17.79 5.29
C PHE A 174 21.60 18.38 4.05
N LEU A 175 21.57 17.69 2.90
CA LEU A 175 22.08 18.22 1.64
C LEU A 175 21.34 19.49 1.20
N LEU A 176 20.01 19.47 1.25
CA LEU A 176 19.19 20.64 0.92
C LEU A 176 19.49 21.83 1.82
N ARG A 177 19.65 21.57 3.12
CA ARG A 177 20.03 22.62 4.08
C ARG A 177 21.41 23.21 3.78
N ASP A 178 22.38 22.36 3.49
CA ASP A 178 23.75 22.81 3.21
C ASP A 178 23.84 23.52 1.85
N PHE A 179 23.05 23.09 0.85
CA PHE A 179 22.87 23.78 -0.42
C PHE A 179 22.29 25.19 -0.21
N ASN A 180 21.18 25.32 0.52
CA ASN A 180 20.54 26.60 0.82
C ASN A 180 21.43 27.53 1.65
N SER A 181 22.41 26.97 2.39
CA SER A 181 23.38 27.72 3.17
C SER A 181 24.67 28.02 2.39
N SER A 182 24.73 27.73 1.10
CA SER A 182 25.91 27.90 0.22
C SER A 182 27.17 27.16 0.69
N LYS A 183 26.99 26.06 1.44
CA LYS A 183 28.10 25.22 1.94
C LYS A 183 28.41 24.07 0.98
N TYR A 184 28.74 24.41 -0.27
CA TYR A 184 28.88 23.43 -1.35
C TYR A 184 29.98 22.39 -1.13
N THR A 185 31.11 22.76 -0.53
CA THR A 185 32.18 21.82 -0.21
C THR A 185 31.74 20.74 0.79
N VAL A 186 31.05 21.15 1.85
CA VAL A 186 30.48 20.23 2.85
C VAL A 186 29.39 19.33 2.25
N MET A 187 28.66 19.85 1.29
CA MET A 187 27.64 19.11 0.55
C MET A 187 28.27 17.99 -0.29
N MET A 188 29.34 18.29 -1.03
CA MET A 188 30.02 17.31 -1.87
C MET A 188 30.59 16.15 -1.07
N ASP A 189 31.24 16.43 0.08
CA ASP A 189 31.75 15.40 0.99
C ASP A 189 30.66 14.47 1.56
N LYS A 190 29.42 14.95 1.62
CA LYS A 190 28.29 14.17 2.16
C LYS A 190 27.57 13.33 1.10
N ILE A 191 27.68 13.68 -0.19
CA ILE A 191 27.01 12.97 -1.26
C ILE A 191 27.42 11.50 -1.28
N ASP A 192 28.71 11.22 -1.13
CA ASP A 192 29.27 9.87 -1.14
C ASP A 192 28.83 9.00 0.06
N ASN A 193 28.31 9.65 1.12
CA ASN A 193 27.83 8.97 2.33
C ASN A 193 26.30 8.79 2.36
N ILE A 194 25.58 9.26 1.34
CA ILE A 194 24.15 9.01 1.22
C ILE A 194 23.98 7.66 0.53
N THR A 195 23.23 6.78 1.14
CA THR A 195 22.94 5.45 0.61
C THR A 195 22.33 5.58 -0.80
N PRO A 196 23.10 5.33 -1.88
CA PRO A 196 22.63 5.51 -3.25
C PRO A 196 21.69 4.41 -3.72
N ASP A 197 21.60 3.31 -2.96
CA ASP A 197 20.96 2.07 -3.38
C ASP A 197 19.43 2.08 -3.26
N ILE A 198 18.85 3.10 -2.64
CA ILE A 198 17.41 3.30 -2.62
C ILE A 198 17.11 4.64 -3.29
N PRO A 199 16.70 4.63 -4.56
CA PRO A 199 16.30 5.84 -5.25
C PRO A 199 15.11 6.46 -4.52
N ASN A 200 15.34 7.58 -3.86
CA ASN A 200 14.28 8.33 -3.24
C ASN A 200 13.66 9.25 -4.28
N ILE A 201 12.60 8.76 -4.90
CA ILE A 201 11.84 9.45 -5.94
C ILE A 201 11.04 10.65 -5.37
N THR A 202 11.07 10.86 -4.06
CA THR A 202 10.32 11.94 -3.41
C THR A 202 11.02 13.29 -3.43
N VAL A 203 12.25 13.38 -3.89
CA VAL A 203 12.99 14.63 -4.05
C VAL A 203 13.18 14.93 -5.54
N THR A 204 12.09 15.11 -6.24
CA THR A 204 12.07 15.93 -7.42
C THR A 204 11.42 17.24 -7.03
N THR A 205 12.20 18.19 -6.65
CA THR A 205 11.81 19.60 -6.70
C THR A 205 11.90 20.09 -8.11
#